data_30e44d2ccb2e189cd9cf358671f92aca
#
_entry.id   30e44d2ccb2e189cd9cf358671f92aca
#
_cell.length_a   1.000
_cell.length_b   1.000
_cell.length_c   1.000
_cell.angle_alpha   90.00
_cell.angle_beta   90.00
_cell.angle_gamma   90.00
#
_symmetry.space_group_name_H-M   'P 1'
#
loop_
_entity.id
_entity.type
_entity.pdbx_description
1 polymer ?
#
loop_
_entity_poly.entity_id
_entity_poly.type
_entity_poly.pdbx_seq_one_letter_code
_entity_poly.pdbx_strand_id
1 'polypeptide(L)'
;MNTENKTSGRRKFLNGDGGMRLRFIAEFMNRTGNTTTTIANLMGYKSRQTVFHWLDKDDMKISKCYELFDACGYRITFSMTAKSDVKIECMADVVMMTEEKPLPGDRRLSFMARAISKSGMTQEAVAKALGMRRTAIQHWLNEVDDCLVSQVYETAEVLGMKVKISIEPKQ
;
A
#
# COMPACT_ATOMS: atom_id res chain seq x y z
N MET A 1 -33.43 -29.84 -1.94
CA MET A 1 -32.12 -29.79 -1.29
C MET A 1 -31.22 -28.87 -2.11
N ASN A 2 -31.12 -27.60 -1.73
CA ASN A 2 -30.28 -26.63 -2.39
C ASN A 2 -28.89 -26.72 -1.77
N THR A 3 -27.94 -27.31 -2.51
CA THR A 3 -26.53 -27.20 -2.21
C THR A 3 -26.06 -25.81 -2.65
N GLU A 4 -26.16 -24.84 -1.75
CA GLU A 4 -25.49 -23.55 -1.93
C GLU A 4 -23.97 -23.79 -1.99
N ASN A 5 -23.43 -23.69 -3.19
CA ASN A 5 -22.02 -23.65 -3.44
C ASN A 5 -21.42 -22.47 -2.65
N LYS A 6 -20.78 -22.76 -1.53
CA LYS A 6 -19.89 -21.85 -0.82
C LYS A 6 -18.72 -21.51 -1.77
N THR A 7 -18.97 -20.60 -2.68
CA THR A 7 -17.92 -20.03 -3.51
C THR A 7 -16.94 -19.31 -2.61
N SER A 8 -15.75 -19.89 -2.54
CA SER A 8 -14.61 -19.45 -1.74
C SER A 8 -14.43 -17.94 -1.79
N GLY A 9 -14.00 -17.32 -0.69
CA GLY A 9 -13.76 -15.88 -0.53
C GLY A 9 -12.93 -15.21 -1.62
N ARG A 10 -12.33 -15.97 -2.54
CA ARG A 10 -11.57 -15.56 -3.70
C ARG A 10 -12.39 -14.65 -4.67
N ARG A 11 -13.72 -14.90 -4.81
CA ARG A 11 -14.57 -14.09 -5.72
C ARG A 11 -14.94 -12.73 -5.14
N LYS A 12 -14.95 -12.57 -3.83
CA LYS A 12 -15.28 -11.31 -3.17
C LYS A 12 -14.22 -10.23 -3.40
N PHE A 13 -12.96 -10.65 -3.61
CA PHE A 13 -11.82 -9.74 -3.87
C PHE A 13 -11.61 -9.43 -5.35
N LEU A 14 -12.23 -10.18 -6.27
CA LEU A 14 -12.07 -10.05 -7.72
C LEU A 14 -13.16 -9.19 -8.38
N ASN A 15 -14.30 -9.03 -7.76
CA ASN A 15 -15.38 -8.19 -8.28
C ASN A 15 -15.19 -6.75 -7.77
N GLY A 16 -14.49 -5.96 -8.58
CA GLY A 16 -14.06 -4.62 -8.29
C GLY A 16 -15.18 -3.59 -8.15
N ASP A 17 -15.90 -3.66 -7.05
CA ASP A 17 -16.69 -2.51 -6.59
C ASP A 17 -15.84 -1.69 -5.63
N GLY A 18 -15.31 -0.64 -6.18
CA GLY A 18 -14.84 0.57 -5.54
C GLY A 18 -13.98 0.43 -4.27
N GLY A 19 -12.69 0.61 -4.38
CA GLY A 19 -11.89 1.09 -3.27
C GLY A 19 -11.29 0.04 -2.33
N MET A 20 -10.99 -1.15 -2.79
CA MET A 20 -10.22 -2.09 -1.98
C MET A 20 -8.78 -1.61 -1.86
N ARG A 21 -8.38 -1.22 -0.65
CA ARG A 21 -7.05 -0.70 -0.32
C ARG A 21 -5.94 -1.72 -0.58
N LEU A 22 -6.23 -3.00 -0.36
CA LEU A 22 -5.30 -4.11 -0.60
C LEU A 22 -5.50 -4.80 -1.96
N ARG A 23 -6.19 -4.15 -2.90
CA ARG A 23 -6.41 -4.70 -4.25
C ARG A 23 -5.10 -5.10 -4.94
N PHE A 24 -4.04 -4.34 -4.75
CA PHE A 24 -2.72 -4.65 -5.30
C PHE A 24 -2.15 -5.98 -4.81
N ILE A 25 -2.46 -6.41 -3.57
CA ILE A 25 -2.08 -7.72 -3.05
C ILE A 25 -2.90 -8.81 -3.75
N ALA A 26 -4.21 -8.62 -3.89
CA ALA A 26 -5.07 -9.58 -4.57
C ALA A 26 -4.66 -9.76 -6.05
N GLU A 27 -4.33 -8.67 -6.74
CA GLU A 27 -3.83 -8.69 -8.11
C GLU A 27 -2.46 -9.40 -8.19
N PHE A 28 -1.55 -9.12 -7.27
CA PHE A 28 -0.27 -9.81 -7.16
C PHE A 28 -0.45 -11.32 -6.99
N MET A 29 -1.31 -11.73 -6.05
CA MET A 29 -1.61 -13.14 -5.81
C MET A 29 -2.15 -13.83 -7.08
N ASN A 30 -3.04 -13.16 -7.81
CA ASN A 30 -3.59 -13.69 -9.05
C ASN A 30 -2.54 -13.84 -10.15
N ARG A 31 -1.65 -12.87 -10.32
CA ARG A 31 -0.60 -12.88 -11.35
C ARG A 31 0.47 -13.92 -11.07
N THR A 32 0.83 -14.11 -9.81
CA THR A 32 1.90 -15.03 -9.40
C THR A 32 1.41 -16.43 -9.05
N GLY A 33 0.09 -16.65 -8.97
CA GLY A 33 -0.49 -17.91 -8.51
C GLY A 33 -0.37 -18.15 -7.00
N ASN A 34 0.12 -17.18 -6.24
CA ASN A 34 0.23 -17.27 -4.80
C ASN A 34 -1.16 -17.34 -4.15
N THR A 35 -1.29 -18.22 -3.15
CA THR A 35 -2.50 -18.33 -2.33
C THR A 35 -2.24 -17.76 -0.93
N THR A 36 -3.30 -17.52 -0.18
CA THR A 36 -3.16 -17.11 1.24
C THR A 36 -2.36 -18.12 2.06
N THR A 37 -2.46 -19.40 1.71
CA THR A 37 -1.67 -20.48 2.35
C THR A 37 -0.20 -20.37 1.97
N THR A 38 0.12 -20.16 0.69
CA THR A 38 1.50 -19.99 0.23
C THR A 38 2.17 -18.80 0.90
N ILE A 39 1.48 -17.65 0.92
CA ILE A 39 1.99 -16.42 1.55
C ILE A 39 2.20 -16.63 3.05
N ALA A 40 1.23 -17.23 3.75
CA ALA A 40 1.36 -17.50 5.18
C ALA A 40 2.59 -18.37 5.47
N ASN A 41 2.80 -19.41 4.69
CA ASN A 41 3.97 -20.30 4.84
C ASN A 41 5.29 -19.54 4.59
N LEU A 42 5.37 -18.74 3.53
CA LEU A 42 6.55 -17.93 3.22
C LEU A 42 6.88 -16.90 4.31
N MET A 43 5.86 -16.35 4.95
CA MET A 43 6.00 -15.42 6.08
C MET A 43 6.19 -16.12 7.43
N GLY A 44 6.23 -17.45 7.48
CA GLY A 44 6.40 -18.22 8.72
C GLY A 44 5.17 -18.24 9.63
N TYR A 45 3.98 -17.94 9.12
CA TYR A 45 2.76 -18.02 9.91
C TYR A 45 2.22 -19.44 9.99
N LYS A 46 1.77 -19.84 11.19
CA LYS A 46 1.17 -21.15 11.43
C LYS A 46 -0.19 -21.35 10.75
N SER A 47 -0.85 -20.27 10.37
CA SER A 47 -2.18 -20.30 9.77
C SER A 47 -2.35 -19.25 8.67
N ARG A 48 -3.02 -19.66 7.59
CA ARG A 48 -3.47 -18.76 6.50
C ARG A 48 -4.47 -17.70 6.95
N GLN A 49 -5.07 -17.89 8.13
CA GLN A 49 -6.10 -16.99 8.67
C GLN A 49 -5.59 -15.56 8.85
N THR A 50 -4.31 -15.40 9.18
CA THR A 50 -3.69 -14.07 9.32
C THR A 50 -3.73 -13.30 8.01
N VAL A 51 -3.31 -13.93 6.91
CA VAL A 51 -3.33 -13.31 5.56
C VAL A 51 -4.77 -13.07 5.10
N PHE A 52 -5.64 -14.04 5.34
CA PHE A 52 -7.07 -13.90 5.01
C PHE A 52 -7.70 -12.73 5.77
N HIS A 53 -7.38 -12.56 7.06
CA HIS A 53 -7.89 -11.48 7.87
C HIS A 53 -7.49 -10.08 7.36
N TRP A 54 -6.25 -9.90 6.89
CA TRP A 54 -5.84 -8.65 6.27
C TRP A 54 -6.68 -8.33 5.03
N LEU A 55 -6.85 -9.31 4.15
CA LEU A 55 -7.64 -9.15 2.93
C LEU A 55 -9.13 -8.94 3.21
N ASP A 56 -9.67 -9.60 4.23
CA ASP A 56 -11.08 -9.45 4.63
C ASP A 56 -11.35 -8.08 5.25
N LYS A 57 -10.44 -7.59 6.09
CA LYS A 57 -10.51 -6.24 6.65
C LYS A 57 -10.09 -5.13 5.69
N ASP A 58 -9.53 -5.49 4.55
CA ASP A 58 -8.96 -4.57 3.56
C ASP A 58 -7.95 -3.60 4.16
N ASP A 59 -7.17 -4.09 5.15
CA ASP A 59 -6.15 -3.29 5.82
C ASP A 59 -5.06 -4.16 6.46
N MET A 60 -3.84 -3.62 6.49
CA MET A 60 -2.69 -4.22 7.16
C MET A 60 -1.63 -3.18 7.51
N LYS A 61 -0.74 -3.53 8.42
CA LYS A 61 0.42 -2.69 8.73
C LYS A 61 1.36 -2.59 7.52
N ILE A 62 1.92 -1.41 7.30
CA ILE A 62 2.81 -1.16 6.16
C ILE A 62 4.07 -2.04 6.23
N SER A 63 4.62 -2.28 7.44
CA SER A 63 5.74 -3.20 7.63
C SER A 63 5.43 -4.61 7.15
N LYS A 64 4.22 -5.09 7.46
CA LYS A 64 3.76 -6.42 7.03
C LYS A 64 3.56 -6.52 5.52
N CYS A 65 3.21 -5.41 4.89
CA CYS A 65 3.15 -5.32 3.45
C CYS A 65 4.56 -5.51 2.83
N TYR A 66 5.57 -4.82 3.34
CA TYR A 66 6.96 -5.00 2.90
C TYR A 66 7.45 -6.43 3.14
N GLU A 67 7.20 -7.00 4.33
CA GLU A 67 7.58 -8.37 4.66
C GLU A 67 6.93 -9.40 3.72
N LEU A 68 5.66 -9.21 3.36
CA LEU A 68 4.94 -10.09 2.44
C LEU A 68 5.62 -10.16 1.07
N PHE A 69 5.88 -8.99 0.48
CA PHE A 69 6.52 -8.94 -0.84
C PHE A 69 7.95 -9.44 -0.80
N ASP A 70 8.68 -9.12 0.28
CA ASP A 70 10.03 -9.62 0.52
C ASP A 70 10.09 -11.15 0.58
N ALA A 71 9.19 -11.76 1.34
CA ALA A 71 9.08 -13.21 1.46
C ALA A 71 8.71 -13.89 0.14
N CYS A 72 7.96 -13.20 -0.73
CA CYS A 72 7.60 -13.69 -2.06
C CYS A 72 8.70 -13.44 -3.12
N GLY A 73 9.83 -12.83 -2.79
CA GLY A 73 10.92 -12.51 -3.72
C GLY A 73 10.67 -11.26 -4.56
N TYR A 74 9.84 -10.36 -4.09
CA TYR A 74 9.52 -9.10 -4.75
C TYR A 74 9.90 -7.89 -3.89
N ARG A 75 10.14 -6.77 -4.57
CA ARG A 75 10.29 -5.46 -3.95
C ARG A 75 9.00 -4.67 -4.18
N ILE A 76 8.45 -4.10 -3.13
CA ILE A 76 7.35 -3.15 -3.22
C ILE A 76 7.85 -1.74 -2.91
N THR A 77 7.38 -0.76 -3.66
CA THR A 77 7.68 0.66 -3.46
C THR A 77 6.39 1.45 -3.42
N PHE A 78 6.24 2.27 -2.40
CA PHE A 78 5.15 3.24 -2.29
C PHE A 78 5.65 4.63 -2.62
N SER A 79 4.83 5.38 -3.33
CA SER A 79 5.05 6.80 -3.59
C SER A 79 3.73 7.55 -3.59
N MET A 80 3.79 8.87 -3.39
CA MET A 80 2.63 9.75 -3.49
C MET A 80 2.90 10.80 -4.56
N THR A 81 1.96 10.93 -5.50
CA THR A 81 2.04 11.87 -6.62
C THR A 81 0.84 12.81 -6.61
N ALA A 82 1.03 14.05 -7.03
CA ALA A 82 -0.07 15.01 -7.13
C ALA A 82 -1.20 14.46 -8.02
N LYS A 83 -2.44 14.74 -7.66
CA LYS A 83 -3.59 14.53 -8.55
C LYS A 83 -3.49 15.61 -9.64
N SER A 84 -2.92 15.28 -10.79
CA SER A 84 -2.98 16.17 -11.94
C SER A 84 -4.40 16.10 -12.51
N ASP A 85 -5.15 17.19 -12.43
CA ASP A 85 -6.45 17.34 -13.11
C ASP A 85 -6.29 17.59 -14.62
N VAL A 86 -5.07 17.47 -15.15
CA VAL A 86 -4.79 17.66 -16.56
C VAL A 86 -4.93 16.30 -17.25
N LYS A 87 -5.98 16.16 -18.04
CA LYS A 87 -6.00 15.22 -19.16
C LYS A 87 -4.84 15.60 -20.08
N ILE A 88 -3.70 14.96 -19.92
CA ILE A 88 -2.63 15.04 -20.91
C ILE A 88 -2.98 14.05 -22.01
N GLU A 89 -3.77 14.50 -22.98
CA GLU A 89 -3.82 13.94 -24.32
C GLU A 89 -2.63 14.46 -25.10
N CYS A 90 -1.43 14.00 -24.78
CA CYS A 90 -0.25 14.15 -25.63
C CYS A 90 0.71 13.02 -25.33
N MET A 91 0.75 12.08 -26.27
CA MET A 91 1.71 10.97 -26.32
C MET A 91 3.13 11.46 -26.74
N ALA A 92 3.66 12.52 -26.18
CA ALA A 92 4.95 13.03 -26.61
C ALA A 92 5.91 13.46 -25.51
N ASP A 93 5.51 13.46 -24.25
CA ASP A 93 6.46 13.72 -23.16
C ASP A 93 6.50 12.53 -22.23
N VAL A 94 7.24 11.49 -22.63
CA VAL A 94 7.93 10.63 -21.68
C VAL A 94 8.97 11.53 -21.02
N VAL A 95 8.51 12.35 -20.08
CA VAL A 95 9.39 12.85 -19.06
C VAL A 95 9.94 11.59 -18.41
N MET A 96 11.18 11.31 -18.65
CA MET A 96 11.98 10.40 -17.84
C MET A 96 11.83 10.90 -16.41
N MET A 97 10.76 10.46 -15.74
CA MET A 97 10.73 10.52 -14.30
C MET A 97 11.91 9.68 -13.90
N THR A 98 12.97 10.34 -13.51
CA THR A 98 14.04 9.71 -12.78
C THR A 98 13.35 8.97 -11.67
N GLU A 99 13.24 7.64 -11.83
CA GLU A 99 12.83 6.77 -10.74
C GLU A 99 13.81 7.10 -9.63
N GLU A 100 13.33 7.84 -8.63
CA GLU A 100 14.10 8.02 -7.41
C GLU A 100 14.22 6.62 -6.83
N LYS A 101 15.31 5.93 -7.22
CA LYS A 101 15.67 4.66 -6.60
C LYS A 101 15.68 4.92 -5.10
N PRO A 102 15.00 4.08 -4.30
CA PRO A 102 15.09 4.21 -2.86
C PRO A 102 16.57 4.23 -2.50
N LEU A 103 17.02 5.32 -1.89
CA LEU A 103 18.40 5.45 -1.46
C LEU A 103 18.71 4.31 -0.50
N PRO A 104 19.91 3.72 -0.54
CA PRO A 104 20.33 2.75 0.44
C PRO A 104 20.15 3.34 1.85
N GLY A 105 19.35 2.72 2.70
CA GLY A 105 18.99 3.23 4.01
C GLY A 105 17.71 4.07 4.07
N ASP A 106 16.97 4.17 2.98
CA ASP A 106 15.67 4.85 2.97
C ASP A 106 14.69 4.12 3.90
N ARG A 107 14.11 4.89 4.83
CA ARG A 107 13.13 4.37 5.77
C ARG A 107 11.83 4.04 5.03
N ARG A 108 11.10 3.01 5.52
CA ARG A 108 9.85 2.51 4.89
C ARG A 108 8.80 3.58 4.62
N LEU A 109 8.74 4.62 5.46
CA LEU A 109 7.78 5.72 5.37
C LEU A 109 8.39 7.02 4.84
N SER A 110 9.61 6.99 4.29
CA SER A 110 10.27 8.19 3.72
C SER A 110 9.44 8.82 2.59
N PHE A 111 8.70 8.02 1.82
CA PHE A 111 7.80 8.54 0.78
C PHE A 111 6.70 9.44 1.37
N MET A 112 6.20 9.12 2.56
CA MET A 112 5.20 9.93 3.25
C MET A 112 5.80 11.24 3.76
N ALA A 113 7.01 11.22 4.32
CA ALA A 113 7.73 12.42 4.73
C ALA A 113 7.99 13.37 3.54
N ARG A 114 8.41 12.81 2.39
CA ARG A 114 8.59 13.57 1.14
C ARG A 114 7.28 14.18 0.64
N ALA A 115 6.18 13.42 0.69
CA ALA A 115 4.87 13.90 0.27
C ALA A 115 4.37 15.06 1.14
N ILE A 116 4.50 14.95 2.46
CA ILE A 116 4.15 16.03 3.39
C ILE A 116 4.98 17.29 3.09
N SER A 117 6.29 17.14 2.92
CA SER A 117 7.18 18.25 2.56
C SER A 117 6.79 18.91 1.23
N LYS A 118 6.51 18.12 0.19
CA LYS A 118 6.11 18.61 -1.14
C LYS A 118 4.75 19.33 -1.13
N SER A 119 3.83 18.92 -0.24
CA SER A 119 2.51 19.53 -0.14
C SER A 119 2.50 20.94 0.48
N GLY A 120 3.59 21.33 1.15
CA GLY A 120 3.66 22.56 1.93
C GLY A 120 2.86 22.53 3.24
N MET A 121 2.19 21.42 3.56
CA MET A 121 1.47 21.27 4.83
C MET A 121 2.44 20.96 5.98
N THR A 122 2.14 21.47 7.15
CA THR A 122 2.85 21.10 8.37
C THR A 122 2.38 19.73 8.88
N GLN A 123 3.24 19.01 9.60
CA GLN A 123 2.85 17.75 10.25
C GLN A 123 1.65 17.92 11.20
N GLU A 124 1.54 19.09 11.83
CA GLU A 124 0.41 19.42 12.71
C GLU A 124 -0.89 19.56 11.91
N ALA A 125 -0.86 20.25 10.78
CA ALA A 125 -2.01 20.39 9.89
C ALA A 125 -2.48 19.04 9.35
N VAL A 126 -1.56 18.17 8.95
CA VAL A 126 -1.86 16.81 8.49
C VAL A 126 -2.47 15.98 9.63
N ALA A 127 -1.87 16.01 10.82
CA ALA A 127 -2.38 15.29 11.99
C ALA A 127 -3.81 15.74 12.34
N LYS A 128 -4.04 17.05 12.36
CA LYS A 128 -5.37 17.62 12.60
C LYS A 128 -6.40 17.17 11.58
N ALA A 129 -6.04 17.16 10.29
CA ALA A 129 -6.93 16.71 9.22
C ALA A 129 -7.26 15.22 9.33
N LEU A 130 -6.32 14.40 9.80
CA LEU A 130 -6.50 12.97 10.06
C LEU A 130 -7.18 12.66 11.41
N GLY A 131 -7.50 13.67 12.22
CA GLY A 131 -8.04 13.47 13.56
C GLY A 131 -7.04 12.83 14.55
N MET A 132 -5.75 13.02 14.31
CA MET A 132 -4.66 12.40 15.08
C MET A 132 -3.84 13.42 15.86
N ARG A 133 -3.01 12.94 16.80
CA ARG A 133 -2.01 13.77 17.46
C ARG A 133 -0.80 13.95 16.56
N ARG A 134 -0.16 15.13 16.58
CA ARG A 134 1.09 15.40 15.86
C ARG A 134 2.17 14.36 16.16
N THR A 135 2.27 13.91 17.41
CA THR A 135 3.23 12.88 17.83
C THR A 135 3.05 11.57 17.10
N ALA A 136 1.83 11.19 16.71
CA ALA A 136 1.59 9.98 15.92
C ALA A 136 2.24 10.07 14.52
N ILE A 137 2.10 11.22 13.84
CA ILE A 137 2.76 11.47 12.56
C ILE A 137 4.29 11.42 12.73
N GLN A 138 4.82 12.03 13.79
CA GLN A 138 6.27 11.98 14.06
C GLN A 138 6.77 10.56 14.32
N HIS A 139 6.00 9.73 15.05
CA HIS A 139 6.35 8.35 15.30
C HIS A 139 6.38 7.54 14.00
N TRP A 140 5.42 7.74 13.09
CA TRP A 140 5.46 7.09 11.78
C TRP A 140 6.69 7.50 10.97
N LEU A 141 6.95 8.81 10.87
CA LEU A 141 8.06 9.33 10.06
C LEU A 141 9.43 8.96 10.63
N ASN A 142 9.52 8.70 11.93
CA ASN A 142 10.73 8.21 12.60
C ASN A 142 10.77 6.69 12.74
N GLU A 143 9.75 5.99 12.20
CA GLU A 143 9.62 4.53 12.28
C GLU A 143 9.61 3.96 13.71
N VAL A 144 9.17 4.77 14.67
CA VAL A 144 8.91 4.32 16.04
C VAL A 144 7.65 3.47 16.09
N ASP A 145 6.61 3.93 15.40
CA ASP A 145 5.35 3.22 15.23
C ASP A 145 5.12 2.90 13.75
N ASP A 146 4.35 1.84 13.51
CA ASP A 146 3.95 1.41 12.19
C ASP A 146 2.56 1.97 11.85
N CYS A 147 2.34 2.36 10.60
CA CYS A 147 1.04 2.80 10.14
C CYS A 147 0.32 1.72 9.33
N LEU A 148 -0.99 1.86 9.25
CA LEU A 148 -1.84 1.01 8.41
C LEU A 148 -1.81 1.49 6.96
N VAL A 149 -2.06 0.60 6.02
CA VAL A 149 -2.21 0.96 4.60
C VAL A 149 -3.35 1.95 4.41
N SER A 150 -4.46 1.81 5.16
CA SER A 150 -5.56 2.79 5.18
C SER A 150 -5.08 4.20 5.50
N GLN A 151 -4.21 4.34 6.49
CA GLN A 151 -3.67 5.64 6.92
C GLN A 151 -2.76 6.26 5.85
N VAL A 152 -2.08 5.43 5.04
CA VAL A 152 -1.32 5.91 3.87
C VAL A 152 -2.26 6.55 2.84
N TYR A 153 -3.37 5.89 2.53
CA TYR A 153 -4.38 6.42 1.59
C TYR A 153 -5.06 7.68 2.13
N GLU A 154 -5.44 7.69 3.41
CA GLU A 154 -6.04 8.86 4.07
C GLU A 154 -5.09 10.05 4.08
N THR A 155 -3.81 9.82 4.35
CA THR A 155 -2.77 10.87 4.28
C THR A 155 -2.64 11.41 2.86
N ALA A 156 -2.61 10.54 1.86
CA ALA A 156 -2.53 10.96 0.46
C ALA A 156 -3.75 11.83 0.06
N GLU A 157 -4.94 11.47 0.52
CA GLU A 157 -6.16 12.24 0.28
C GLU A 157 -6.09 13.63 0.91
N VAL A 158 -5.68 13.72 2.18
CA VAL A 158 -5.47 15.00 2.88
C VAL A 158 -4.46 15.90 2.15
N LEU A 159 -3.41 15.30 1.58
CA LEU A 159 -2.38 16.01 0.80
C LEU A 159 -2.82 16.34 -0.64
N GLY A 160 -4.01 15.93 -1.09
CA GLY A 160 -4.44 16.05 -2.48
C GLY A 160 -3.62 15.21 -3.46
N MET A 161 -3.07 14.11 -2.99
CA MET A 161 -2.18 13.22 -3.75
C MET A 161 -2.82 11.86 -4.01
N LYS A 162 -2.21 11.07 -4.91
CA LYS A 162 -2.56 9.67 -5.17
C LYS A 162 -1.41 8.77 -4.70
N VAL A 163 -1.75 7.62 -4.11
CA VAL A 163 -0.78 6.57 -3.81
C VAL A 163 -0.48 5.81 -5.10
N LYS A 164 0.80 5.69 -5.43
CA LYS A 164 1.31 4.83 -6.50
C LYS A 164 2.10 3.69 -5.86
N ILE A 165 1.82 2.48 -6.30
CA ILE A 165 2.49 1.26 -5.82
C ILE A 165 3.17 0.59 -7.01
N SER A 166 4.45 0.28 -6.86
CA SER A 166 5.25 -0.49 -7.82
C SER A 166 5.69 -1.80 -7.17
N ILE A 167 5.59 -2.90 -7.91
CA ILE A 167 5.97 -4.23 -7.46
C ILE A 167 6.87 -4.84 -8.53
N GLU A 168 8.10 -5.16 -8.16
CA GLU A 168 9.13 -5.66 -9.05
C GLU A 168 9.78 -6.92 -8.48
N PRO A 169 10.16 -7.91 -9.32
CA PRO A 169 10.94 -9.04 -8.86
C PRO A 169 12.29 -8.56 -8.28
N LYS A 170 12.75 -9.19 -7.21
CA LYS A 170 14.12 -8.99 -6.73
C LYS A 170 15.10 -9.65 -7.71
N GLN A 171 16.13 -8.93 -8.08
CA GLN A 171 17.25 -9.46 -8.85
C GLN A 171 18.16 -10.27 -7.93
#